data_2c092ea017e9c01dd7019b3625e154c7
#
_entry.id   2c092ea017e9c01dd7019b3625e154c7
#
_cell.length_a   1.000
_cell.length_b   1.000
_cell.length_c   1.000
_cell.angle_alpha   90.00
_cell.angle_beta   90.00
_cell.angle_gamma   90.00
#
_symmetry.space_group_name_H-M   'P 1'
#
loop_
_entity.id
_entity.type
_entity.pdbx_description
1 polymer ?
#
loop_
_entity_poly.entity_id
_entity_poly.type
_entity_poly.pdbx_seq_one_letter_code
_entity_poly.pdbx_strand_id
1 'polypeptide(L)'
;MSDNLILPSWLSRGIEEYFPIKGTDQTFSEIIDDAKKNNKKLRVKLGIDPTGTDIHLGHSILFKKLRAFQDNGHVAVLIIGDFTAQIGDPTGKNKTRVQLSEKQVKDNAETYLTQLGMGKPANESILDFDSKDSCLLYTSPSPRD
;
A
#
# COMPACT_ATOMS: atom_id res chain seq x y z
N MET A 1 -13.90 14.32 -22.90
CA MET A 1 -12.56 14.75 -23.29
C MET A 1 -11.61 14.18 -22.25
N SER A 2 -10.93 13.11 -22.62
CA SER A 2 -9.91 12.52 -21.75
C SER A 2 -8.68 13.42 -21.83
N ASP A 3 -8.51 14.29 -20.84
CA ASP A 3 -7.24 14.96 -20.65
C ASP A 3 -6.19 13.88 -20.50
N ASN A 4 -5.27 13.83 -21.48
CA ASN A 4 -4.09 12.98 -21.44
C ASN A 4 -3.22 13.45 -20.26
N LEU A 5 -3.54 12.97 -19.09
CA LEU A 5 -2.84 13.25 -17.85
C LEU A 5 -1.52 12.52 -17.90
N ILE A 6 -0.48 13.29 -18.22
CA ILE A 6 0.89 12.78 -18.32
C ILE A 6 1.41 12.48 -16.93
N LEU A 7 1.22 11.23 -16.50
CA LEU A 7 1.90 10.74 -15.29
C LEU A 7 3.41 10.68 -15.53
N PRO A 8 4.22 10.92 -14.51
CA PRO A 8 5.66 10.68 -14.60
C PRO A 8 5.92 9.23 -15.06
N SER A 9 6.94 9.03 -15.90
CA SER A 9 7.26 7.73 -16.49
C SER A 9 7.47 6.62 -15.46
N TRP A 10 8.03 6.95 -14.30
CA TRP A 10 8.22 6.00 -13.20
C TRP A 10 6.89 5.52 -12.56
N LEU A 11 5.81 6.30 -12.73
CA LEU A 11 4.50 5.99 -12.17
C LEU A 11 3.54 5.40 -13.20
N SER A 12 3.64 5.79 -14.47
CA SER A 12 2.67 5.46 -15.52
C SER A 12 2.56 3.95 -15.80
N ARG A 13 3.64 3.20 -15.65
CA ARG A 13 3.65 1.76 -15.97
C ARG A 13 2.61 0.99 -15.14
N GLY A 14 1.66 0.32 -15.82
CA GLY A 14 0.62 -0.50 -15.19
C GLY A 14 -0.50 0.32 -14.54
N ILE A 15 -0.67 1.58 -14.94
CA ILE A 15 -1.83 2.41 -14.60
C ILE A 15 -2.60 2.65 -15.90
N GLU A 16 -3.86 2.25 -15.90
CA GLU A 16 -4.80 2.50 -16.99
C GLU A 16 -5.63 3.76 -16.69
N GLU A 17 -6.12 3.85 -15.46
CA GLU A 17 -6.89 4.98 -14.97
C GLU A 17 -6.46 5.37 -13.57
N TYR A 18 -6.67 6.62 -13.20
CA TYR A 18 -6.60 7.08 -11.83
C TYR A 18 -7.72 8.07 -11.54
N PHE A 19 -8.16 8.09 -10.31
CA PHE A 19 -9.26 8.94 -9.88
C PHE A 19 -8.72 10.19 -9.18
N PRO A 20 -9.31 11.37 -9.47
CA PRO A 20 -8.91 12.60 -8.81
C PRO A 20 -9.17 12.52 -7.31
N ILE A 21 -8.37 13.25 -6.54
CA ILE A 21 -8.56 13.38 -5.11
C ILE A 21 -9.79 14.25 -4.87
N LYS A 22 -10.79 13.73 -4.14
CA LYS A 22 -12.00 14.49 -3.80
C LYS A 22 -11.62 15.75 -3.00
N GLY A 23 -12.19 16.89 -3.42
CA GLY A 23 -12.02 18.18 -2.74
C GLY A 23 -10.81 18.98 -3.21
N THR A 24 -10.19 18.63 -4.31
CA THR A 24 -9.18 19.43 -4.98
C THR A 24 -9.40 19.42 -6.48
N ASP A 25 -9.15 20.54 -7.15
CA ASP A 25 -9.18 20.64 -8.61
C ASP A 25 -7.82 20.27 -9.23
N GLN A 26 -6.82 19.96 -8.39
CA GLN A 26 -5.49 19.59 -8.86
C GLN A 26 -5.47 18.17 -9.44
N THR A 27 -4.79 18.03 -10.56
CA THR A 27 -4.48 16.72 -11.13
C THR A 27 -3.40 16.03 -10.30
N PHE A 28 -3.29 14.71 -10.43
CA PHE A 28 -2.29 13.95 -9.71
C PHE A 28 -0.86 14.34 -10.09
N SER A 29 -0.62 14.70 -11.36
CA SER A 29 0.67 15.20 -11.81
C SER A 29 1.04 16.54 -11.16
N GLU A 30 0.08 17.44 -11.05
CA GLU A 30 0.30 18.74 -10.37
C GLU A 30 0.64 18.55 -8.90
N ILE A 31 0.01 17.58 -8.23
CA ILE A 31 0.32 17.25 -6.83
C ILE A 31 1.75 16.74 -6.68
N ILE A 32 2.22 15.88 -7.60
CA ILE A 32 3.61 15.40 -7.60
C ILE A 32 4.57 16.54 -7.87
N ASP A 33 4.28 17.39 -8.85
CA ASP A 33 5.11 18.52 -9.21
C ASP A 33 5.19 19.56 -8.08
N ASP A 34 4.07 19.85 -7.43
CA ASP A 34 4.03 20.72 -6.26
C ASP A 34 4.81 20.15 -5.08
N ALA A 35 4.69 18.86 -4.83
CA ALA A 35 5.47 18.18 -3.80
C ALA A 35 6.97 18.33 -4.07
N LYS A 36 7.38 18.12 -5.33
CA LYS A 36 8.77 18.28 -5.78
C LYS A 36 9.26 19.74 -5.65
N LYS A 37 8.49 20.72 -6.13
CA LYS A 37 8.83 22.15 -6.06
C LYS A 37 8.99 22.63 -4.61
N ASN A 38 8.14 22.13 -3.72
CA ASN A 38 8.12 22.56 -2.32
C ASN A 38 8.96 21.66 -1.39
N ASN A 39 9.72 20.72 -1.94
CA ASN A 39 10.51 19.74 -1.20
C ASN A 39 9.64 18.97 -0.17
N LYS A 40 8.37 18.69 -0.51
CA LYS A 40 7.43 17.94 0.31
C LYS A 40 7.42 16.48 -0.10
N LYS A 41 7.34 15.59 0.89
CA LYS A 41 7.16 14.17 0.66
C LYS A 41 5.68 13.82 0.70
N LEU A 42 5.17 13.18 -0.35
CA LEU A 42 3.83 12.61 -0.34
C LEU A 42 3.82 11.36 0.54
N ARG A 43 2.75 11.15 1.26
CA ARG A 43 2.51 9.91 2.03
C ARG A 43 1.56 9.02 1.24
N VAL A 44 2.10 7.95 0.67
CA VAL A 44 1.35 7.01 -0.17
C VAL A 44 1.04 5.77 0.64
N LYS A 45 -0.23 5.49 0.87
CA LYS A 45 -0.69 4.39 1.70
C LYS A 45 -1.22 3.22 0.87
N LEU A 46 -0.91 2.03 1.33
CA LEU A 46 -1.44 0.77 0.83
C LEU A 46 -1.90 -0.07 2.01
N GLY A 47 -3.19 -0.44 2.01
CA GLY A 47 -3.74 -1.40 2.97
C GLY A 47 -3.70 -2.82 2.41
N ILE A 48 -3.36 -3.79 3.25
CA ILE A 48 -3.39 -5.21 2.91
C ILE A 48 -3.87 -6.03 4.10
N ASP A 49 -4.76 -6.98 3.83
CA ASP A 49 -5.24 -7.94 4.82
C ASP A 49 -4.44 -9.25 4.72
N PRO A 50 -3.75 -9.70 5.77
CA PRO A 50 -2.94 -10.91 5.75
C PRO A 50 -3.81 -12.17 5.86
N THR A 51 -4.58 -12.44 4.81
CA THR A 51 -5.55 -13.55 4.76
C THR A 51 -4.94 -14.90 4.38
N GLY A 52 -3.65 -14.96 4.09
CA GLY A 52 -2.87 -16.15 3.78
C GLY A 52 -1.42 -15.96 4.19
N THR A 53 -0.60 -16.99 3.99
CA THR A 53 0.82 -16.97 4.36
C THR A 53 1.71 -16.32 3.31
N ASP A 54 1.25 -16.26 2.05
CA ASP A 54 2.11 -15.90 0.93
C ASP A 54 1.60 -14.70 0.16
N ILE A 55 2.55 -13.85 -0.23
CA ILE A 55 2.34 -12.78 -1.18
C ILE A 55 2.32 -13.39 -2.59
N HIS A 56 1.24 -13.17 -3.33
CA HIS A 56 1.12 -13.60 -4.71
C HIS A 56 1.43 -12.48 -5.72
N LEU A 57 1.51 -12.83 -6.99
CA LEU A 57 1.88 -11.89 -8.06
C LEU A 57 0.99 -10.64 -8.12
N GLY A 58 -0.31 -10.78 -7.84
CA GLY A 58 -1.24 -9.64 -7.77
C GLY A 58 -0.84 -8.60 -6.71
N HIS A 59 -0.40 -9.06 -5.54
CA HIS A 59 0.13 -8.18 -4.50
C HIS A 59 1.42 -7.48 -4.95
N SER A 60 2.29 -8.17 -5.69
CA SER A 60 3.59 -7.64 -6.09
C SER A 60 3.48 -6.39 -6.98
N ILE A 61 2.41 -6.28 -7.76
CA ILE A 61 2.15 -5.11 -8.61
C ILE A 61 1.97 -3.87 -7.73
N LEU A 62 1.17 -3.98 -6.68
CA LEU A 62 0.90 -2.89 -5.73
C LEU A 62 2.17 -2.51 -4.96
N PHE A 63 2.92 -3.50 -4.48
CA PHE A 63 4.17 -3.24 -3.74
C PHE A 63 5.25 -2.61 -4.62
N LYS A 64 5.38 -3.03 -5.88
CA LYS A 64 6.28 -2.37 -6.84
C LYS A 64 5.88 -0.92 -7.09
N LYS A 65 4.59 -0.62 -7.10
CA LYS A 65 4.10 0.76 -7.23
C LYS A 65 4.46 1.57 -5.98
N LEU A 66 4.25 1.01 -4.80
CA LEU A 66 4.61 1.66 -3.54
C LEU A 66 6.13 1.92 -3.45
N ARG A 67 6.96 0.94 -3.89
CA ARG A 67 8.41 1.08 -3.99
C ARG A 67 8.81 2.20 -4.95
N ALA A 68 8.13 2.35 -6.09
CA ALA A 68 8.42 3.42 -7.02
C ALA A 68 8.24 4.81 -6.39
N PHE A 69 7.30 4.97 -5.47
CA PHE A 69 7.16 6.20 -4.70
C PHE A 69 8.34 6.40 -3.72
N GLN A 70 8.80 5.35 -3.04
CA GLN A 70 9.99 5.44 -2.17
C GLN A 70 11.24 5.84 -2.96
N ASP A 71 11.46 5.20 -4.11
CA ASP A 71 12.61 5.48 -4.98
C ASP A 71 12.60 6.93 -5.53
N ASN A 72 11.43 7.58 -5.53
CA ASN A 72 11.27 8.98 -5.91
C ASN A 72 11.15 9.94 -4.69
N GLY A 73 11.57 9.50 -3.52
CA GLY A 73 11.70 10.33 -2.31
C GLY A 73 10.40 10.56 -1.56
N HIS A 74 9.36 9.78 -1.82
CA HIS A 74 8.09 9.84 -1.11
C HIS A 74 8.01 8.82 0.02
N VAL A 75 7.07 8.99 0.94
CA VAL A 75 6.87 8.11 2.10
C VAL A 75 5.88 7.01 1.74
N ALA A 76 6.31 5.76 1.79
CA ALA A 76 5.43 4.60 1.70
C ALA A 76 4.83 4.29 3.08
N VAL A 77 3.51 4.16 3.14
CA VAL A 77 2.77 3.80 4.35
C VAL A 77 2.06 2.47 4.11
N LEU A 78 2.59 1.40 4.69
CA LEU A 78 1.97 0.07 4.64
C LEU A 78 1.04 -0.10 5.85
N ILE A 79 -0.21 -0.45 5.60
CA ILE A 79 -1.23 -0.69 6.61
C ILE A 79 -1.56 -2.18 6.58
N ILE A 80 -1.33 -2.87 7.68
CA ILE A 80 -1.71 -4.26 7.87
C ILE A 80 -3.09 -4.31 8.53
N GLY A 81 -4.07 -4.88 7.82
CA GLY A 81 -5.44 -5.05 8.30
C GLY A 81 -5.56 -6.28 9.19
N ASP A 82 -5.08 -6.20 10.44
CA ASP A 82 -5.14 -7.32 11.39
C ASP A 82 -6.57 -7.61 11.86
N PHE A 83 -7.34 -6.58 12.16
CA PHE A 83 -8.74 -6.72 12.58
C PHE A 83 -9.66 -7.10 11.40
N THR A 84 -9.50 -6.46 10.24
CA THR A 84 -10.32 -6.71 9.05
C THR A 84 -10.13 -8.13 8.51
N ALA A 85 -8.92 -8.68 8.62
CA ALA A 85 -8.63 -10.05 8.24
C ALA A 85 -9.38 -11.10 9.08
N GLN A 86 -9.72 -10.77 10.34
CA GLN A 86 -10.48 -11.66 11.23
C GLN A 86 -11.98 -11.69 10.92
N ILE A 87 -12.54 -10.57 10.46
CA ILE A 87 -14.00 -10.45 10.25
C ILE A 87 -14.48 -11.25 9.04
N GLY A 88 -13.62 -11.48 8.05
CA GLY A 88 -14.00 -12.10 6.78
C GLY A 88 -14.77 -11.14 5.87
N ASP A 89 -15.33 -11.68 4.78
CA ASP A 89 -16.10 -10.88 3.82
C ASP A 89 -17.53 -10.62 4.33
N PRO A 90 -17.90 -9.37 4.70
CA PRO A 90 -19.24 -9.06 5.20
C PRO A 90 -20.33 -9.18 4.13
N THR A 91 -19.95 -9.32 2.84
CA THR A 91 -20.94 -9.42 1.75
C THR A 91 -21.59 -10.79 1.64
N GLY A 92 -21.13 -11.78 2.39
CA GLY A 92 -21.71 -13.14 2.43
C GLY A 92 -21.66 -13.91 1.10
N LYS A 93 -21.04 -13.35 0.06
CA LYS A 93 -20.97 -13.96 -1.26
C LYS A 93 -19.99 -15.13 -1.35
N ASN A 94 -19.02 -15.20 -0.44
CA ASN A 94 -18.07 -16.30 -0.36
C ASN A 94 -18.26 -17.06 0.97
N LYS A 95 -19.06 -18.10 0.94
CA LYS A 95 -19.25 -19.05 2.08
C LYS A 95 -17.98 -19.82 2.48
N THR A 96 -16.85 -19.57 1.83
CA THR A 96 -15.61 -20.33 1.94
C THR A 96 -14.48 -19.62 2.70
N ARG A 97 -14.65 -18.37 3.14
CA ARG A 97 -13.61 -17.74 3.96
C ARG A 97 -13.76 -18.17 5.41
N VAL A 98 -12.87 -19.09 5.81
CA VAL A 98 -12.69 -19.46 7.21
C VAL A 98 -12.25 -18.22 7.98
N GLN A 99 -12.91 -17.90 9.07
CA GLN A 99 -12.48 -16.85 9.97
C GLN A 99 -11.10 -17.21 10.55
N LEU A 100 -10.15 -16.30 10.41
CA LEU A 100 -8.82 -16.47 10.96
C LEU A 100 -8.82 -16.05 12.44
N SER A 101 -8.09 -16.79 13.26
CA SER A 101 -7.80 -16.36 14.62
C SER A 101 -6.81 -15.20 14.61
N GLU A 102 -6.80 -14.40 15.67
CA GLU A 102 -5.84 -13.31 15.85
C GLU A 102 -4.38 -13.78 15.68
N LYS A 103 -4.06 -14.95 16.24
CA LYS A 103 -2.72 -15.55 16.08
C LYS A 103 -2.39 -15.85 14.63
N GLN A 104 -3.30 -16.44 13.87
CA GLN A 104 -3.06 -16.74 12.44
C GLN A 104 -2.87 -15.48 11.62
N VAL A 105 -3.65 -14.43 11.89
CA VAL A 105 -3.51 -13.14 11.20
C VAL A 105 -2.14 -12.51 11.50
N LYS A 106 -1.70 -12.58 12.76
CA LYS A 106 -0.39 -12.06 13.16
C LYS A 106 0.76 -12.84 12.52
N ASP A 107 0.69 -14.17 12.56
CA ASP A 107 1.70 -15.03 11.92
C ASP A 107 1.78 -14.76 10.40
N ASN A 108 0.63 -14.60 9.74
CA ASN A 108 0.57 -14.24 8.32
C ASN A 108 1.17 -12.85 8.04
N ALA A 109 0.89 -11.87 8.89
CA ALA A 109 1.44 -10.52 8.75
C ALA A 109 2.98 -10.53 8.83
N GLU A 110 3.54 -11.29 9.76
CA GLU A 110 5.00 -11.45 9.90
C GLU A 110 5.63 -12.09 8.65
N THR A 111 4.96 -13.09 8.05
CA THR A 111 5.43 -13.69 6.80
C THR A 111 5.38 -12.69 5.63
N TYR A 112 4.34 -11.87 5.54
CA TYR A 112 4.25 -10.82 4.52
C TYR A 112 5.40 -9.81 4.64
N LEU A 113 5.66 -9.32 5.85
CA LEU A 113 6.74 -8.38 6.10
C LEU A 113 8.11 -8.97 5.75
N THR A 114 8.35 -10.23 6.10
CA THR A 114 9.57 -10.95 5.75
C THR A 114 9.72 -11.10 4.23
N GLN A 115 8.67 -11.47 3.52
CA GLN A 115 8.67 -11.58 2.06
C GLN A 115 8.87 -10.23 1.37
N LEU A 116 8.38 -9.13 1.96
CA LEU A 116 8.60 -7.77 1.47
C LEU A 116 10.02 -7.27 1.73
N GLY A 117 10.79 -7.96 2.57
CA GLY A 117 12.19 -7.66 2.83
C GLY A 117 12.45 -6.92 4.13
N MET A 118 11.53 -6.96 5.08
CA MET A 118 11.79 -6.41 6.42
C MET A 118 13.04 -7.04 7.03
N GLY A 119 13.96 -6.21 7.52
CA GLY A 119 15.26 -6.65 8.04
C GLY A 119 16.31 -6.96 6.98
N LYS A 120 16.06 -6.61 5.71
CA LYS A 120 17.02 -6.73 4.61
C LYS A 120 17.43 -5.37 4.08
N PRO A 121 18.63 -5.25 3.49
CA PRO A 121 19.04 -4.02 2.81
C PRO A 121 18.06 -3.63 1.70
N ALA A 122 17.93 -2.34 1.43
CA ALA A 122 16.98 -1.80 0.45
C ALA A 122 17.14 -2.38 -0.95
N ASN A 123 18.36 -2.73 -1.36
CA ASN A 123 18.65 -3.35 -2.67
C ASN A 123 18.23 -4.84 -2.77
N GLU A 124 17.90 -5.47 -1.63
CA GLU A 124 17.48 -6.87 -1.55
C GLU A 124 16.01 -7.02 -1.13
N SER A 125 15.30 -5.91 -0.96
CA SER A 125 13.94 -5.86 -0.47
C SER A 125 12.96 -5.32 -1.53
N ILE A 126 11.71 -5.76 -1.46
CA ILE A 126 10.62 -5.22 -2.28
C ILE A 126 10.26 -3.82 -1.82
N LEU A 127 10.19 -3.61 -0.49
CA LEU A 127 9.99 -2.31 0.14
C LEU A 127 11.19 -1.99 1.03
N ASP A 128 11.59 -0.73 1.06
CA ASP A 128 12.63 -0.25 1.96
C ASP A 128 11.99 0.12 3.31
N PHE A 129 12.20 -0.73 4.32
CA PHE A 129 11.70 -0.51 5.69
C PHE A 129 12.67 0.29 6.56
N ASP A 130 13.93 0.39 6.17
CA ASP A 130 14.97 1.07 6.96
C ASP A 130 15.04 2.56 6.66
N SER A 131 14.44 2.99 5.54
CA SER A 131 14.41 4.40 5.19
C SER A 131 13.47 5.17 6.13
N LYS A 132 13.83 6.44 6.38
CA LYS A 132 12.93 7.40 7.04
C LYS A 132 11.65 7.67 6.24
N ASP A 133 11.58 7.12 5.05
CA ASP A 133 10.51 7.26 4.06
C ASP A 133 9.59 6.04 4.03
N SER A 134 9.62 5.21 5.07
CA SER A 134 8.68 4.11 5.26
C SER A 134 7.94 4.21 6.61
N CYS A 135 6.72 3.72 6.64
CA CYS A 135 5.90 3.65 7.84
C CYS A 135 5.05 2.38 7.79
N LEU A 136 5.12 1.59 8.84
CA LEU A 136 4.29 0.41 9.04
C LEU A 136 3.23 0.71 10.10
N LEU A 137 1.96 0.49 9.75
CA LEU A 137 0.83 0.67 10.66
C LEU A 137 0.03 -0.63 10.72
N TYR A 138 -0.44 -0.95 11.92
CA TYR A 138 -1.45 -1.99 12.14
C TYR A 138 -2.81 -1.34 12.36
N THR A 139 -3.87 -1.95 11.83
CA THR A 139 -5.24 -1.50 12.12
C THR A 139 -5.67 -2.11 13.43
N SER A 140 -5.98 -1.28 14.41
CA SER A 140 -6.73 -1.69 15.58
C SER A 140 -8.22 -1.44 15.37
N PRO A 141 -9.12 -2.17 16.07
CA PRO A 141 -10.53 -1.84 16.07
C PRO A 141 -10.68 -0.38 16.53
N SER A 142 -11.18 0.47 15.64
CA SER A 142 -11.63 1.80 16.07
C SER A 142 -12.93 1.62 16.84
N PRO A 143 -13.05 2.08 18.07
CA PRO A 143 -14.34 2.22 18.69
C PRO A 143 -15.15 3.16 17.81
N ARG A 144 -16.16 2.63 17.14
CA ARG A 144 -17.20 3.46 16.53
C ARG A 144 -18.17 3.74 17.65
N ASP A 145 -18.20 4.99 18.05
CA ASP A 145 -19.27 5.53 18.87
C ASP A 145 -20.62 5.38 18.16
#